data_0b4e1d36ab76e82dde54b55a9a95f28e
#
_entry.id   0b4e1d36ab76e82dde54b55a9a95f28e
#
_cell.length_a   1.000
_cell.length_b   1.000
_cell.length_c   1.000
_cell.angle_alpha   90.00
_cell.angle_beta   90.00
_cell.angle_gamma   90.00
#
_symmetry.space_group_name_H-M   'P 1'
#
loop_
_entity.id
_entity.type
_entity.pdbx_description
1 polymer ?
#
loop_
_entity_poly.entity_id
_entity_poly.type
_entity_poly.pdbx_seq_one_letter_code
_entity_poly.pdbx_strand_id
1 'polypeptide(L)'
;MPVIGIPVEDLQRRVGEELRRERLLEVLGDLGCDVEGFAHLRRVRCDRCGYVVELAGKEEIPPNCDRCNAELRGSASVSELPPIEVVRMELLAVRPDMFDPAGLARAIRGVLGEETGLVEYAVGEAALRLRVDDSVRDAASWRPHIACAVIEDVEFDDDSIKLLMKLQENLHWALGRNRKHASIGVYDLDNLGGETDLEYT
;
A
#
# COMPACT_ATOMS: atom_id res chain seq x y z
N MET A 1 -6.19 15.96 5.78
CA MET A 1 -6.43 14.51 5.67
C MET A 1 -5.78 14.02 4.39
N PRO A 2 -5.31 12.78 4.28
CA PRO A 2 -4.68 12.34 3.04
C PRO A 2 -5.73 12.17 1.93
N VAL A 3 -5.48 12.76 0.79
CA VAL A 3 -6.20 12.45 -0.46
C VAL A 3 -5.49 11.28 -1.10
N ILE A 4 -6.21 10.20 -1.34
CA ILE A 4 -5.69 9.01 -2.01
C ILE A 4 -6.38 8.80 -3.35
N GLY A 5 -5.65 8.19 -4.29
CA GLY A 5 -6.20 7.73 -5.56
C GLY A 5 -6.14 6.21 -5.61
N ILE A 6 -7.29 5.57 -5.67
CA ILE A 6 -7.40 4.11 -5.78
C ILE A 6 -7.68 3.74 -7.23
N PRO A 7 -6.87 2.85 -7.85
CA PRO A 7 -7.13 2.37 -9.19
C PRO A 7 -8.49 1.67 -9.29
N VAL A 8 -9.35 2.17 -10.18
CA VAL A 8 -10.74 1.68 -10.28
C VAL A 8 -10.80 0.22 -10.72
N GLU A 9 -10.02 -0.14 -11.72
CA GLU A 9 -9.97 -1.51 -12.24
C GLU A 9 -9.52 -2.52 -11.17
N ASP A 10 -8.46 -2.18 -10.41
CA ASP A 10 -7.97 -3.05 -9.33
C ASP A 10 -8.99 -3.16 -8.19
N LEU A 11 -9.65 -2.05 -7.83
CA LEU A 11 -10.71 -2.05 -6.83
C LEU A 11 -11.88 -2.94 -7.25
N GLN A 12 -12.40 -2.80 -8.46
CA GLN A 12 -13.52 -3.59 -8.99
C GLN A 12 -13.17 -5.08 -9.01
N ARG A 13 -11.98 -5.43 -9.50
CA ARG A 13 -11.50 -6.82 -9.50
C ARG A 13 -11.47 -7.43 -8.09
N ARG A 14 -11.06 -6.65 -7.07
CA ARG A 14 -11.00 -7.10 -5.67
C ARG A 14 -12.36 -7.11 -4.98
N VAL A 15 -13.28 -6.26 -5.39
CA VAL A 15 -14.68 -6.35 -4.95
C VAL A 15 -15.32 -7.65 -5.47
N GLY A 16 -14.94 -8.11 -6.65
CA GLY A 16 -15.44 -9.35 -7.25
C GLY A 16 -16.63 -9.14 -8.18
N GLU A 17 -17.15 -7.92 -8.26
CA GLU A 17 -18.17 -7.51 -9.21
C GLU A 17 -17.89 -6.12 -9.77
N GLU A 18 -18.39 -5.83 -10.96
CA GLU A 18 -18.28 -4.53 -11.59
C GLU A 18 -19.44 -3.62 -11.15
N LEU A 19 -19.17 -2.77 -10.18
CA LEU A 19 -20.14 -1.76 -9.73
C LEU A 19 -20.19 -0.61 -10.75
N ARG A 20 -21.41 -0.20 -11.14
CA ARG A 20 -21.58 1.04 -11.91
C ARG A 20 -21.06 2.23 -11.09
N ARG A 21 -20.55 3.26 -11.76
CA ARG A 21 -19.92 4.43 -11.11
C ARG A 21 -20.80 5.06 -10.03
N GLU A 22 -22.10 5.22 -10.33
CA GLU A 22 -23.04 5.80 -9.39
C GLU A 22 -23.17 4.94 -8.12
N ARG A 23 -23.21 3.61 -8.29
CA ARG A 23 -23.28 2.69 -7.16
C ARG A 23 -21.99 2.68 -6.35
N LEU A 24 -20.84 2.73 -7.02
CA LEU A 24 -19.55 2.83 -6.35
C LEU A 24 -19.47 4.11 -5.50
N LEU A 25 -19.89 5.26 -6.05
CA LEU A 25 -19.90 6.54 -5.31
C LEU A 25 -20.83 6.49 -4.10
N GLU A 26 -22.01 5.89 -4.25
CA GLU A 26 -22.97 5.71 -3.16
C GLU A 26 -22.36 4.86 -2.02
N VAL A 27 -21.80 3.71 -2.35
CA VAL A 27 -21.18 2.80 -1.35
C VAL A 27 -19.98 3.45 -0.67
N LEU A 28 -19.15 4.20 -1.42
CA LEU A 28 -18.03 4.95 -0.84
C LEU A 28 -18.53 6.04 0.11
N GLY A 29 -19.63 6.72 -0.24
CA GLY A 29 -20.28 7.68 0.65
C GLY A 29 -20.83 7.04 1.92
N ASP A 30 -21.45 5.86 1.82
CA ASP A 30 -21.95 5.08 2.97
C ASP A 30 -20.81 4.65 3.90
N LEU A 31 -19.61 4.42 3.36
CA LEU A 31 -18.40 4.15 4.13
C LEU A 31 -17.77 5.40 4.77
N GLY A 32 -18.31 6.59 4.50
CA GLY A 32 -17.82 7.86 5.01
C GLY A 32 -16.59 8.40 4.25
N CYS A 33 -16.39 7.97 3.00
CA CYS A 33 -15.36 8.52 2.13
C CYS A 33 -15.84 9.85 1.54
N ASP A 34 -15.02 10.89 1.64
CA ASP A 34 -15.27 12.14 0.91
C ASP A 34 -14.66 12.03 -0.50
N VAL A 35 -15.54 11.70 -1.47
CA VAL A 35 -15.10 11.38 -2.84
C VAL A 35 -15.03 12.64 -3.69
N GLU A 36 -13.81 12.97 -4.15
CA GLU A 36 -13.58 14.08 -5.08
C GLU A 36 -14.00 13.75 -6.53
N GLY A 37 -14.07 12.46 -6.88
CA GLY A 37 -14.46 11.97 -8.19
C GLY A 37 -13.41 11.07 -8.86
N PHE A 38 -13.57 10.88 -10.16
CA PHE A 38 -12.65 10.06 -10.97
C PHE A 38 -11.64 10.93 -11.69
N ALA A 39 -10.40 10.44 -11.77
CA ALA A 39 -9.31 11.10 -12.48
C ALA A 39 -8.48 10.08 -13.26
N HIS A 40 -7.83 10.55 -14.34
CA HIS A 40 -6.87 9.73 -15.06
C HIS A 40 -5.46 10.18 -14.70
N LEU A 41 -4.63 9.23 -14.28
CA LEU A 41 -3.22 9.44 -14.06
C LEU A 41 -2.43 9.02 -15.29
N ARG A 42 -1.58 9.92 -15.79
CA ARG A 42 -0.56 9.57 -16.78
C ARG A 42 0.51 8.77 -16.09
N ARG A 43 1.08 7.79 -16.82
CA ARG A 43 2.14 6.93 -16.28
C ARG A 43 3.34 6.97 -17.20
N VAL A 44 4.50 7.20 -16.64
CA VAL A 44 5.77 7.17 -17.37
C VAL A 44 6.73 6.22 -16.67
N ARG A 45 7.39 5.37 -17.44
CA ARG A 45 8.36 4.41 -16.94
C ARG A 45 9.77 4.88 -17.25
N CYS A 46 10.64 4.87 -16.25
CA CYS A 46 12.07 5.04 -16.44
C CYS A 46 12.64 3.79 -17.12
N ASP A 47 13.18 3.92 -18.33
CA ASP A 47 13.71 2.77 -19.07
C ASP A 47 15.01 2.23 -18.48
N ARG A 48 15.68 2.99 -17.60
CA ARG A 48 16.90 2.54 -16.94
C ARG A 48 16.65 1.57 -15.78
N CYS A 49 15.57 1.78 -15.00
CA CYS A 49 15.34 0.99 -13.78
C CYS A 49 13.91 0.43 -13.66
N GLY A 50 13.04 0.69 -14.65
CA GLY A 50 11.64 0.24 -14.63
C GLY A 50 10.71 1.03 -13.71
N TYR A 51 11.21 1.98 -12.92
CA TYR A 51 10.37 2.75 -11.98
C TYR A 51 9.30 3.54 -12.74
N VAL A 52 8.05 3.44 -12.26
CA VAL A 52 6.88 4.10 -12.87
C VAL A 52 6.49 5.31 -12.03
N VAL A 53 6.43 6.47 -12.69
CA VAL A 53 5.94 7.73 -12.13
C VAL A 53 4.50 7.92 -12.56
N GLU A 54 3.61 8.21 -11.62
CA GLU A 54 2.21 8.54 -11.85
C GLU A 54 2.04 10.06 -11.74
N LEU A 55 1.41 10.66 -12.74
CA LEU A 55 1.28 12.12 -12.88
C LEU A 55 -0.19 12.49 -12.95
N ALA A 56 -0.62 13.38 -12.07
CA ALA A 56 -1.99 13.88 -12.04
C ALA A 56 -2.16 15.12 -12.94
N GLY A 57 -3.22 15.14 -13.73
CA GLY A 57 -3.61 16.30 -14.53
C GLY A 57 -2.49 16.83 -15.43
N LYS A 58 -2.00 18.02 -15.13
CA LYS A 58 -0.96 18.72 -15.90
C LYS A 58 0.44 18.61 -15.27
N GLU A 59 0.62 17.73 -14.31
CA GLU A 59 1.94 17.52 -13.71
C GLU A 59 2.98 17.19 -14.79
N GLU A 60 4.11 17.84 -14.68
CA GLU A 60 5.24 17.60 -15.57
C GLU A 60 6.05 16.38 -15.09
N ILE A 61 6.68 15.69 -16.04
CA ILE A 61 7.62 14.63 -15.73
C ILE A 61 8.74 15.21 -14.86
N PRO A 62 9.06 14.60 -13.71
CA PRO A 62 10.14 15.06 -12.84
C PRO A 62 11.46 15.07 -13.61
N PRO A 63 12.40 15.96 -13.27
CA PRO A 63 13.66 16.04 -13.99
C PRO A 63 14.47 14.75 -13.90
N ASN A 64 14.43 14.08 -12.77
CA ASN A 64 15.18 12.85 -12.49
C ASN A 64 14.28 11.76 -11.91
N CYS A 65 14.69 10.52 -12.13
CA CYS A 65 14.04 9.35 -11.55
C CYS A 65 14.37 9.24 -10.05
N ASP A 66 13.35 9.16 -9.22
CA ASP A 66 13.51 9.05 -7.76
C ASP A 66 14.26 7.78 -7.32
N ARG A 67 14.23 6.73 -8.15
CA ARG A 67 14.89 5.46 -7.83
C ARG A 67 16.36 5.38 -8.25
N CYS A 68 16.68 5.82 -9.47
CA CYS A 68 18.02 5.63 -10.03
C CYS A 68 18.72 6.94 -10.43
N ASN A 69 18.07 8.07 -10.18
CA ASN A 69 18.53 9.41 -10.51
C ASN A 69 18.86 9.64 -12.00
N ALA A 70 18.34 8.77 -12.90
CA ALA A 70 18.46 9.01 -14.33
C ALA A 70 17.61 10.23 -14.74
N GLU A 71 18.09 11.00 -15.69
CA GLU A 71 17.34 12.12 -16.26
C GLU A 71 16.10 11.59 -16.99
N LEU A 72 14.92 12.14 -16.66
CA LEU A 72 13.63 11.77 -17.27
C LEU A 72 13.12 12.85 -18.19
N ARG A 73 13.27 14.13 -17.82
CA ARG A 73 12.73 15.24 -18.58
C ARG A 73 13.58 15.51 -19.85
N GLY A 74 12.93 15.40 -21.02
CA GLY A 74 13.61 15.62 -22.31
C GLY A 74 14.51 14.49 -22.76
N SER A 75 14.54 13.38 -22.02
CA SER A 75 15.38 12.21 -22.31
C SER A 75 14.61 11.17 -23.14
N ALA A 76 15.33 10.45 -24.01
CA ALA A 76 14.81 9.26 -24.69
C ALA A 76 14.67 8.03 -23.76
N SER A 77 14.99 8.21 -22.49
CA SER A 77 15.00 7.12 -21.48
C SER A 77 13.68 6.99 -20.72
N VAL A 78 12.58 7.45 -21.31
CA VAL A 78 11.23 7.40 -20.70
C VAL A 78 10.25 6.81 -21.70
N SER A 79 9.51 5.80 -21.29
CA SER A 79 8.41 5.21 -22.02
C SER A 79 7.07 5.61 -21.40
N GLU A 80 6.12 6.08 -22.21
CA GLU A 80 4.75 6.30 -21.76
C GLU A 80 4.02 4.97 -21.62
N LEU A 81 3.28 4.80 -20.54
CA LEU A 81 2.40 3.66 -20.28
C LEU A 81 0.93 4.08 -20.45
N PRO A 82 0.02 3.13 -20.66
CA PRO A 82 -1.40 3.42 -20.62
C PRO A 82 -1.79 4.15 -19.32
N PRO A 83 -2.61 5.20 -19.41
CA PRO A 83 -3.10 5.89 -18.22
C PRO A 83 -3.99 4.96 -17.40
N ILE A 84 -4.04 5.18 -16.09
CA ILE A 84 -4.96 4.48 -15.19
C ILE A 84 -6.05 5.43 -14.71
N GLU A 85 -7.26 4.92 -14.59
CA GLU A 85 -8.34 5.63 -13.92
C GLU A 85 -8.30 5.35 -12.42
N VAL A 86 -8.39 6.41 -11.61
CA VAL A 86 -8.46 6.33 -10.15
C VAL A 86 -9.71 7.02 -9.64
N VAL A 87 -10.30 6.49 -8.57
CA VAL A 87 -11.22 7.23 -7.74
C VAL A 87 -10.42 7.97 -6.68
N ARG A 88 -10.58 9.29 -6.64
CA ARG A 88 -9.92 10.15 -5.65
C ARG A 88 -10.84 10.39 -4.49
N MET A 89 -10.33 10.24 -3.30
CA MET A 89 -11.10 10.44 -2.08
C MET A 89 -10.23 10.91 -0.93
N GLU A 90 -10.82 11.67 -0.03
CA GLU A 90 -10.24 11.99 1.24
C GLU A 90 -10.74 11.00 2.30
N LEU A 91 -9.81 10.37 3.01
CA LEU A 91 -10.12 9.38 4.04
C LEU A 91 -9.71 9.86 5.42
N LEU A 92 -10.57 9.60 6.40
CA LEU A 92 -10.23 9.81 7.80
C LEU A 92 -9.12 8.84 8.23
N ALA A 93 -8.13 9.36 8.96
CA ALA A 93 -7.03 8.56 9.50
C ALA A 93 -7.47 7.46 10.49
N VAL A 94 -8.73 7.46 10.89
CA VAL A 94 -9.34 6.44 11.77
C VAL A 94 -9.65 5.12 11.05
N ARG A 95 -9.62 5.12 9.69
CA ARG A 95 -9.86 3.95 8.86
C ARG A 95 -8.66 3.65 7.94
N PRO A 96 -7.48 3.38 8.54
CA PRO A 96 -6.27 3.11 7.77
C PRO A 96 -6.35 1.82 6.96
N ASP A 97 -7.27 0.94 7.30
CA ASP A 97 -7.62 -0.27 6.56
C ASP A 97 -8.16 0.00 5.15
N MET A 98 -8.67 1.21 4.88
CA MET A 98 -9.19 1.60 3.56
C MET A 98 -8.18 2.37 2.70
N PHE A 99 -6.92 2.50 3.12
CA PHE A 99 -5.90 3.25 2.37
C PHE A 99 -5.31 2.50 1.17
N ASP A 100 -5.76 1.29 0.93
CA ASP A 100 -5.37 0.48 -0.21
C ASP A 100 -6.59 -0.20 -0.86
N PRO A 101 -6.46 -0.66 -2.13
CA PRO A 101 -7.58 -1.25 -2.85
C PRO A 101 -8.15 -2.52 -2.19
N ALA A 102 -7.31 -3.33 -1.52
CA ALA A 102 -7.76 -4.59 -0.93
C ALA A 102 -8.60 -4.35 0.33
N GLY A 103 -8.13 -3.47 1.22
CA GLY A 103 -8.86 -3.10 2.42
C GLY A 103 -10.16 -2.35 2.10
N LEU A 104 -10.12 -1.45 1.10
CA LEU A 104 -11.31 -0.75 0.63
C LEU A 104 -12.32 -1.72 0.01
N ALA A 105 -11.88 -2.68 -0.82
CA ALA A 105 -12.74 -3.70 -1.40
C ALA A 105 -13.42 -4.55 -0.34
N ARG A 106 -12.70 -4.95 0.71
CA ARG A 106 -13.28 -5.67 1.84
C ARG A 106 -14.36 -4.84 2.55
N ALA A 107 -14.13 -3.54 2.75
CA ALA A 107 -15.13 -2.66 3.35
C ALA A 107 -16.37 -2.54 2.46
N ILE A 108 -16.19 -2.43 1.14
CA ILE A 108 -17.28 -2.42 0.15
C ILE A 108 -18.08 -3.72 0.21
N ARG A 109 -17.43 -4.90 0.18
CA ARG A 109 -18.12 -6.20 0.32
C ARG A 109 -18.90 -6.29 1.61
N GLY A 110 -18.40 -5.71 2.71
CA GLY A 110 -19.12 -5.62 3.96
C GLY A 110 -20.41 -4.81 3.86
N VAL A 111 -20.39 -3.66 3.19
CA VAL A 111 -21.60 -2.83 2.95
C VAL A 111 -22.58 -3.53 2.02
N LEU A 112 -22.07 -4.25 1.01
CA LEU A 112 -22.91 -5.03 0.10
C LEU A 112 -23.50 -6.29 0.76
N GLY A 113 -23.03 -6.66 1.95
CA GLY A 113 -23.50 -7.83 2.70
C GLY A 113 -22.88 -9.17 2.23
N GLU A 114 -21.85 -9.11 1.39
CA GLU A 114 -21.18 -10.29 0.84
C GLU A 114 -20.16 -10.88 1.81
N GLU A 115 -19.45 -10.03 2.56
CA GLU A 115 -18.45 -10.45 3.53
C GLU A 115 -18.66 -9.69 4.85
N THR A 116 -19.20 -10.36 5.86
CA THR A 116 -19.52 -9.75 7.15
C THR A 116 -18.81 -10.43 8.30
N GLY A 117 -18.50 -9.65 9.33
CA GLY A 117 -17.83 -10.16 10.53
C GLY A 117 -16.30 -10.08 10.47
N LEU A 118 -15.66 -10.77 11.40
CA LEU A 118 -14.20 -10.86 11.45
C LEU A 118 -13.71 -11.95 10.50
N VAL A 119 -12.65 -11.62 9.75
CA VAL A 119 -11.96 -12.61 8.92
C VAL A 119 -11.10 -13.48 9.84
N GLU A 120 -11.29 -14.80 9.77
CA GLU A 120 -10.43 -15.76 10.44
C GLU A 120 -9.25 -16.09 9.52
N TYR A 121 -8.05 -15.81 10.00
CA TYR A 121 -6.81 -16.19 9.30
C TYR A 121 -6.29 -17.51 9.88
N ALA A 122 -6.03 -18.48 9.02
CA ALA A 122 -5.32 -19.69 9.42
C ALA A 122 -3.85 -19.32 9.68
N VAL A 123 -3.45 -19.37 10.93
CA VAL A 123 -2.06 -19.15 11.34
C VAL A 123 -1.41 -20.49 11.61
N GLY A 124 -0.37 -20.83 10.83
CA GLY A 124 0.41 -22.04 11.01
C GLY A 124 1.40 -21.96 12.19
N GLU A 125 2.13 -23.03 12.39
CA GLU A 125 3.26 -23.03 13.33
C GLU A 125 4.36 -22.11 12.80
N ALA A 126 4.95 -21.29 13.69
CA ALA A 126 6.01 -20.37 13.31
C ALA A 126 7.29 -21.15 12.94
N ALA A 127 7.70 -21.05 11.67
CA ALA A 127 8.97 -21.57 11.19
C ALA A 127 10.18 -20.70 11.58
N LEU A 128 9.92 -19.47 12.01
CA LEU A 128 10.91 -18.43 12.28
C LEU A 128 10.78 -17.96 13.73
N ARG A 129 11.92 -17.85 14.42
CA ARG A 129 11.99 -17.32 15.78
C ARG A 129 12.69 -15.97 15.77
N LEU A 130 12.07 -14.96 16.37
CA LEU A 130 12.69 -13.68 16.63
C LEU A 130 13.07 -13.54 18.09
N ARG A 131 14.37 -13.46 18.37
CA ARG A 131 14.88 -13.10 19.68
C ARG A 131 15.04 -11.57 19.77
N VAL A 132 14.54 -11.00 20.84
CA VAL A 132 14.71 -9.57 21.11
C VAL A 132 15.74 -9.42 22.21
N ASP A 133 16.81 -8.69 21.94
CA ASP A 133 17.87 -8.42 22.89
C ASP A 133 17.35 -7.60 24.08
N ASP A 134 17.95 -7.81 25.27
CA ASP A 134 17.50 -7.15 26.49
C ASP A 134 17.71 -5.64 26.43
N SER A 135 18.69 -5.15 25.66
CA SER A 135 18.91 -3.72 25.44
C SER A 135 17.74 -3.02 24.76
N VAL A 136 17.01 -3.75 23.88
CA VAL A 136 15.83 -3.25 23.21
C VAL A 136 14.62 -3.21 24.14
N ARG A 137 14.55 -4.17 25.07
CA ARG A 137 13.45 -4.29 26.05
C ARG A 137 13.51 -3.29 27.21
N ASP A 138 14.62 -2.57 27.34
CA ASP A 138 14.74 -1.53 28.36
C ASP A 138 13.62 -0.51 28.18
N ALA A 139 12.97 -0.16 29.30
CA ALA A 139 11.92 0.86 29.34
C ALA A 139 12.42 2.25 28.88
N ALA A 140 13.72 2.48 28.86
CA ALA A 140 14.37 3.66 28.29
C ALA A 140 14.49 3.60 26.77
N SER A 141 14.32 2.43 26.15
CA SER A 141 14.30 2.29 24.70
C SER A 141 13.06 2.98 24.13
N TRP A 142 13.25 3.74 23.09
CA TRP A 142 12.15 4.42 22.41
C TRP A 142 11.26 3.48 21.57
N ARG A 143 11.68 2.22 21.34
CA ARG A 143 10.94 1.16 20.63
C ARG A 143 11.13 -0.22 21.27
N PRO A 144 10.60 -0.46 22.46
CA PRO A 144 10.85 -1.67 23.22
C PRO A 144 10.04 -2.89 22.74
N HIS A 145 9.15 -2.71 21.76
CA HIS A 145 8.26 -3.77 21.30
C HIS A 145 8.41 -4.01 19.80
N ILE A 146 8.45 -5.29 19.43
CA ILE A 146 8.41 -5.75 18.04
C ILE A 146 7.47 -6.93 17.91
N ALA A 147 6.78 -7.02 16.79
CA ALA A 147 6.02 -8.18 16.37
C ALA A 147 6.33 -8.50 14.91
N CYS A 148 6.42 -9.77 14.58
CA CYS A 148 6.70 -10.24 13.23
C CYS A 148 5.67 -11.29 12.82
N ALA A 149 5.42 -11.36 11.51
CA ALA A 149 4.66 -12.41 10.87
C ALA A 149 5.36 -12.80 9.57
N VAL A 150 5.27 -14.06 9.20
CA VAL A 150 5.71 -14.56 7.90
C VAL A 150 4.48 -14.83 7.05
N ILE A 151 4.52 -14.41 5.79
CA ILE A 151 3.50 -14.71 4.80
C ILE A 151 4.20 -15.47 3.69
N GLU A 152 3.73 -16.69 3.43
CA GLU A 152 4.29 -17.59 2.43
C GLU A 152 3.43 -17.58 1.16
N ASP A 153 3.96 -18.07 0.05
CA ASP A 153 3.28 -18.22 -1.23
C ASP A 153 2.72 -16.90 -1.79
N VAL A 154 3.46 -15.79 -1.60
CA VAL A 154 3.09 -14.47 -2.11
C VAL A 154 3.96 -14.13 -3.32
N GLU A 155 3.32 -13.89 -4.45
CA GLU A 155 3.97 -13.37 -5.64
C GLU A 155 3.72 -11.85 -5.73
N PHE A 156 4.80 -11.10 -5.92
CA PHE A 156 4.76 -9.67 -6.14
C PHE A 156 5.16 -9.30 -7.56
N ASP A 157 4.33 -8.48 -8.18
CA ASP A 157 4.69 -7.70 -9.36
C ASP A 157 4.99 -6.23 -8.98
N ASP A 158 5.40 -5.44 -9.95
CA ASP A 158 5.73 -4.03 -9.73
C ASP A 158 4.53 -3.22 -9.17
N ASP A 159 3.30 -3.53 -9.58
CA ASP A 159 2.10 -2.80 -9.14
C ASP A 159 1.72 -3.21 -7.70
N SER A 160 1.80 -4.48 -7.33
CA SER A 160 1.53 -4.97 -5.96
C SER A 160 2.58 -4.49 -4.95
N ILE A 161 3.87 -4.45 -5.34
CA ILE A 161 4.92 -3.84 -4.50
C ILE A 161 4.62 -2.35 -4.25
N LYS A 162 4.24 -1.60 -5.29
CA LYS A 162 3.86 -0.20 -5.13
C LYS A 162 2.69 0.00 -4.19
N LEU A 163 1.64 -0.83 -4.31
CA LEU A 163 0.49 -0.78 -3.43
C LEU A 163 0.89 -1.05 -1.99
N LEU A 164 1.72 -2.08 -1.75
CA LEU A 164 2.23 -2.41 -0.43
C LEU A 164 3.04 -1.26 0.17
N MET A 165 3.93 -0.64 -0.63
CA MET A 165 4.69 0.53 -0.18
C MET A 165 3.80 1.73 0.13
N LYS A 166 2.78 2.00 -0.68
CA LYS A 166 1.81 3.08 -0.42
C LYS A 166 1.04 2.81 0.87
N LEU A 167 0.54 1.59 1.09
CA LEU A 167 -0.12 1.19 2.32
C LEU A 167 0.79 1.38 3.52
N GLN A 168 2.03 0.88 3.44
CA GLN A 168 3.03 1.01 4.49
C GLN A 168 3.27 2.48 4.86
N GLU A 169 3.45 3.37 3.88
CA GLU A 169 3.63 4.80 4.13
C GLU A 169 2.40 5.47 4.74
N ASN A 170 1.20 5.12 4.27
CA ASN A 170 -0.05 5.63 4.83
C ASN A 170 -0.22 5.20 6.30
N LEU A 171 0.12 3.95 6.63
CA LEU A 171 0.11 3.45 8.00
C LEU A 171 1.17 4.13 8.87
N HIS A 172 2.38 4.35 8.34
CA HIS A 172 3.43 5.10 9.03
C HIS A 172 3.00 6.52 9.37
N TRP A 173 2.33 7.16 8.42
CA TRP A 173 1.86 8.54 8.63
C TRP A 173 0.71 8.59 9.61
N ALA A 174 -0.33 7.75 9.44
CA ALA A 174 -1.55 7.77 10.23
C ALA A 174 -1.34 7.16 11.63
N LEU A 175 -1.21 5.84 11.72
CA LEU A 175 -1.07 5.11 12.98
C LEU A 175 0.30 5.31 13.61
N GLY A 176 1.33 5.30 12.80
CA GLY A 176 2.72 5.46 13.21
C GLY A 176 3.10 6.88 13.61
N ARG A 177 2.21 7.88 13.39
CA ARG A 177 2.49 9.31 13.59
C ARG A 177 3.84 9.72 13.00
N ASN A 178 3.97 9.47 11.69
CA ASN A 178 5.21 9.65 10.95
C ASN A 178 6.36 8.83 11.56
N ARG A 179 6.14 7.54 11.77
CA ARG A 179 7.06 6.56 12.38
C ARG A 179 7.48 6.84 13.83
N LYS A 180 6.86 7.82 14.52
CA LYS A 180 7.19 8.12 15.92
C LYS A 180 6.64 7.09 16.89
N HIS A 181 5.46 6.51 16.60
CA HIS A 181 4.79 5.53 17.47
C HIS A 181 5.04 4.10 17.00
N ALA A 182 4.96 3.84 15.71
CA ALA A 182 5.18 2.53 15.13
C ALA A 182 5.74 2.66 13.72
N SER A 183 6.47 1.64 13.29
CA SER A 183 6.89 1.48 11.91
C SER A 183 6.74 0.02 11.50
N ILE A 184 6.50 -0.19 10.21
CA ILE A 184 6.36 -1.51 9.59
C ILE A 184 7.54 -1.69 8.66
N GLY A 185 8.28 -2.79 8.77
CA GLY A 185 9.28 -3.23 7.80
C GLY A 185 8.74 -4.45 7.06
N VAL A 186 8.97 -4.51 5.77
CA VAL A 186 8.68 -5.68 4.93
C VAL A 186 10.00 -6.13 4.33
N TYR A 187 10.30 -7.40 4.48
CA TYR A 187 11.56 -7.99 4.07
C TYR A 187 11.28 -9.23 3.24
N ASP A 188 12.06 -9.43 2.22
CA ASP A 188 12.07 -10.66 1.44
C ASP A 188 12.76 -11.76 2.25
N LEU A 189 12.02 -12.81 2.57
CA LEU A 189 12.50 -13.90 3.42
C LEU A 189 13.62 -14.69 2.75
N ASP A 190 13.62 -14.82 1.43
CA ASP A 190 14.65 -15.54 0.68
C ASP A 190 16.02 -14.86 0.82
N ASN A 191 16.04 -13.55 1.03
CA ASN A 191 17.26 -12.78 1.25
C ASN A 191 17.84 -12.92 2.69
N LEU A 192 17.11 -13.56 3.60
CA LEU A 192 17.61 -13.85 4.95
C LEU A 192 18.49 -15.11 5.03
N GLY A 193 18.84 -15.72 3.89
CA GLY A 193 19.81 -16.81 3.81
C GLY A 193 19.35 -18.12 4.44
N GLY A 194 18.05 -18.30 4.68
CA GLY A 194 17.49 -19.51 5.32
C GLY A 194 17.70 -19.57 6.82
N GLU A 195 18.07 -18.47 7.47
CA GLU A 195 18.15 -18.38 8.92
C GLU A 195 16.75 -18.49 9.54
N THR A 196 16.61 -19.37 10.53
CA THR A 196 15.37 -19.59 11.26
C THR A 196 15.32 -18.88 12.62
N ASP A 197 16.48 -18.45 13.11
CA ASP A 197 16.63 -17.67 14.34
C ASP A 197 17.17 -16.28 13.98
N LEU A 198 16.34 -15.26 14.14
CA LEU A 198 16.71 -13.88 13.94
C LEU A 198 16.92 -13.16 15.27
N GLU A 199 17.80 -12.18 15.30
CA GLU A 199 18.03 -11.34 16.46
C GLU A 199 17.72 -9.87 16.13
N TYR A 200 16.93 -9.24 16.99
CA TYR A 200 16.63 -7.82 16.94
C TYR A 200 17.35 -7.11 18.08
N THR A 201 18.31 -6.27 17.71
CA THR A 201 19.23 -5.56 18.62
C THR A 201 19.13 -4.06 18.51
#